data_06ef3559d3db1e06b55c17581b5d4db2
#
_entry.id   06ef3559d3db1e06b55c17581b5d4db2
#
_cell.length_a   1.000
_cell.length_b   1.000
_cell.length_c   1.000
_cell.angle_alpha   90.00
_cell.angle_beta   90.00
_cell.angle_gamma   90.00
#
_symmetry.space_group_name_H-M   'P 1'
#
loop_
_entity.id
_entity.type
_entity.pdbx_description
1 polymer ?
#
loop_
_entity_poly.entity_id
_entity_poly.type
_entity_poly.pdbx_seq_one_letter_code
_entity_poly.pdbx_strand_id
1 'polypeptide(L)'
;QKTCHMTKSDRQLIFGLSNAQAAATLAAVIIGHDIGLFNEEILNGTIVMILVTCIISTLVTEKAARRIVIEIQNNEPASYKSPIQNEQILIPVANPDTIENLINLALLLKSPQKKSALYALHVTDDDKKSNFLSQAVLEYAGKVASSADTKLIPIARYDMNITSGIIHTMKEKNITEVVLGLHHKANIVDTFFGAKIESLLKSTNKMILISKCVNPINTVTRIVIAVPRKAEYETGFARWIDRVANMAKQIGCRAIFYAYAETIPYLKARLRAGRYNIRNEFEILESWDDILLLANVVLDDDLFIVVSARPTSVSFNSEADNIPSFLSKYFANNNLIVLYPEQFGTAEPTPVSFMEPLSHDMLNHSEILGLEKIFRQLITYKKRWTHRNRKKKINL
;
A
#
# COMPACT_ATOMS: atom_id res chain seq x y z
N GLN A 1 10.60 -32.64 -5.02
CA GLN A 1 10.92 -31.24 -4.63
C GLN A 1 12.40 -30.90 -4.92
N LYS A 2 13.36 -31.69 -4.48
CA LYS A 2 14.79 -31.51 -4.83
C LYS A 2 15.07 -31.72 -6.31
N THR A 3 14.31 -32.59 -6.97
CA THR A 3 14.41 -32.89 -8.42
C THR A 3 13.90 -31.75 -9.32
N CYS A 4 13.07 -30.84 -8.81
CA CYS A 4 12.45 -29.74 -9.58
C CYS A 4 13.19 -28.41 -9.44
N HIS A 5 14.42 -28.38 -8.92
CA HIS A 5 15.25 -27.17 -8.74
C HIS A 5 14.56 -26.00 -8.01
N MET A 6 13.60 -26.30 -7.11
CA MET A 6 12.85 -25.29 -6.35
C MET A 6 13.72 -24.66 -5.25
N THR A 7 13.51 -23.38 -4.99
CA THR A 7 14.19 -22.66 -3.91
C THR A 7 13.80 -23.21 -2.53
N LYS A 8 14.55 -22.84 -1.49
CA LYS A 8 14.20 -23.25 -0.11
C LYS A 8 12.86 -22.65 0.33
N SER A 9 12.57 -21.44 -0.09
CA SER A 9 11.33 -20.71 0.22
C SER A 9 10.13 -21.37 -0.46
N ASP A 10 10.24 -21.75 -1.75
CA ASP A 10 9.19 -22.48 -2.47
C ASP A 10 8.85 -23.81 -1.81
N ARG A 11 9.87 -24.55 -1.39
CA ARG A 11 9.67 -25.82 -0.71
C ARG A 11 8.94 -25.69 0.63
N GLN A 12 9.27 -24.62 1.39
CA GLN A 12 8.57 -24.33 2.66
C GLN A 12 7.11 -23.91 2.40
N LEU A 13 6.85 -23.14 1.35
CA LEU A 13 5.51 -22.76 0.96
C LEU A 13 4.65 -23.98 0.59
N ILE A 14 5.17 -24.84 -0.27
CA ILE A 14 4.49 -26.07 -0.70
C ILE A 14 4.21 -26.98 0.52
N PHE A 15 5.20 -27.13 1.40
CA PHE A 15 5.02 -27.91 2.64
C PHE A 15 3.90 -27.33 3.50
N GLY A 16 3.90 -26.02 3.75
CA GLY A 16 2.86 -25.38 4.52
C GLY A 16 1.46 -25.54 3.91
N LEU A 17 1.32 -25.32 2.60
CA LEU A 17 0.04 -25.45 1.92
C LEU A 17 -0.47 -26.89 1.81
N SER A 18 0.41 -27.87 1.67
CA SER A 18 0.02 -29.28 1.50
C SER A 18 -0.21 -30.01 2.83
N ASN A 19 0.28 -29.49 3.96
CA ASN A 19 0.19 -30.14 5.26
C ASN A 19 -1.13 -29.83 6.01
N ALA A 20 -1.91 -28.85 5.56
CA ALA A 20 -3.19 -28.50 6.16
C ALA A 20 -4.32 -29.38 5.60
N GLN A 21 -4.48 -30.57 6.17
CA GLN A 21 -5.56 -31.51 5.83
C GLN A 21 -6.55 -31.60 6.97
N ALA A 22 -7.54 -30.70 7.04
CA ALA A 22 -8.50 -30.65 8.13
C ALA A 22 -9.82 -31.36 7.81
N ALA A 23 -10.52 -30.96 6.75
CA ALA A 23 -11.90 -31.37 6.49
C ALA A 23 -12.04 -32.84 6.12
N ALA A 24 -11.25 -33.35 5.19
CA ALA A 24 -11.33 -34.74 4.73
C ALA A 24 -10.93 -35.72 5.84
N THR A 25 -9.88 -35.41 6.59
CA THR A 25 -9.41 -36.24 7.70
C THR A 25 -10.44 -36.29 8.82
N LEU A 26 -11.03 -35.13 9.19
CA LEU A 26 -12.06 -35.09 10.23
C LEU A 26 -13.31 -35.83 9.81
N ALA A 27 -13.79 -35.70 8.59
CA ALA A 27 -14.93 -36.42 8.04
C ALA A 27 -14.70 -37.95 8.11
N ALA A 28 -13.52 -38.40 7.65
CA ALA A 28 -13.19 -39.82 7.67
C ALA A 28 -13.16 -40.42 9.11
N VAL A 29 -12.62 -39.64 10.07
CA VAL A 29 -12.53 -40.09 11.48
C VAL A 29 -13.90 -40.07 12.16
N ILE A 30 -14.76 -39.08 11.87
CA ILE A 30 -16.14 -39.07 12.42
C ILE A 30 -16.93 -40.26 11.88
N ILE A 31 -16.88 -40.54 10.57
CA ILE A 31 -17.55 -41.71 10.01
C ILE A 31 -17.01 -43.01 10.63
N GLY A 32 -15.69 -43.10 10.76
CA GLY A 32 -15.07 -44.26 11.41
C GLY A 32 -15.48 -44.47 12.88
N HIS A 33 -15.72 -43.38 13.60
CA HIS A 33 -16.24 -43.41 14.96
C HIS A 33 -17.72 -43.85 14.98
N ASP A 34 -18.54 -43.31 14.11
CA ASP A 34 -19.98 -43.60 14.04
C ASP A 34 -20.26 -45.08 13.69
N ILE A 35 -19.42 -45.72 12.87
CA ILE A 35 -19.51 -47.18 12.56
C ILE A 35 -18.77 -48.05 13.57
N GLY A 36 -18.27 -47.47 14.67
CA GLY A 36 -17.60 -48.23 15.76
C GLY A 36 -16.18 -48.69 15.44
N LEU A 37 -15.54 -48.19 14.39
CA LEU A 37 -14.18 -48.56 13.98
C LEU A 37 -13.12 -47.84 14.81
N PHE A 38 -13.41 -46.63 15.28
CA PHE A 38 -12.52 -45.80 16.10
C PHE A 38 -13.20 -45.49 17.46
N ASN A 39 -12.40 -45.46 18.52
CA ASN A 39 -12.85 -45.02 19.83
C ASN A 39 -12.74 -43.48 20.00
N GLU A 40 -13.30 -42.94 21.08
CA GLU A 40 -13.26 -41.51 21.40
C GLU A 40 -11.84 -40.96 21.52
N GLU A 41 -10.88 -41.77 21.97
CA GLU A 41 -9.49 -41.37 22.14
C GLU A 41 -8.84 -41.06 20.78
N ILE A 42 -9.13 -41.89 19.75
CA ILE A 42 -8.64 -41.68 18.39
C ILE A 42 -9.28 -40.43 17.79
N LEU A 43 -10.58 -40.20 17.98
CA LEU A 43 -11.29 -39.02 17.52
C LEU A 43 -10.68 -37.75 18.15
N ASN A 44 -10.55 -37.73 19.48
CA ASN A 44 -9.98 -36.58 20.19
C ASN A 44 -8.51 -36.35 19.84
N GLY A 45 -7.72 -37.40 19.72
CA GLY A 45 -6.32 -37.30 19.25
C GLY A 45 -6.19 -36.70 17.85
N THR A 46 -7.09 -37.09 16.94
CA THR A 46 -7.10 -36.54 15.58
C THR A 46 -7.48 -35.06 15.53
N ILE A 47 -8.46 -34.64 16.35
CA ILE A 47 -8.83 -33.23 16.46
C ILE A 47 -7.64 -32.40 16.94
N VAL A 48 -6.93 -32.86 17.98
CA VAL A 48 -5.72 -32.16 18.46
C VAL A 48 -4.62 -32.12 17.40
N MET A 49 -4.40 -33.23 16.70
CA MET A 49 -3.42 -33.30 15.60
C MET A 49 -3.76 -32.30 14.48
N ILE A 50 -5.02 -32.22 14.06
CA ILE A 50 -5.48 -31.27 13.04
C ILE A 50 -5.21 -29.84 13.50
N LEU A 51 -5.56 -29.51 14.74
CA LEU A 51 -5.36 -28.18 15.29
C LEU A 51 -3.87 -27.79 15.30
N VAL A 52 -3.00 -28.67 15.74
CA VAL A 52 -1.55 -28.44 15.79
C VAL A 52 -0.97 -28.29 14.37
N THR A 53 -1.36 -29.18 13.45
CA THR A 53 -0.86 -29.13 12.07
C THR A 53 -1.34 -27.89 11.34
N CYS A 54 -2.57 -27.43 11.54
CA CYS A 54 -3.09 -26.19 10.96
C CYS A 54 -2.31 -24.96 11.46
N ILE A 55 -2.03 -24.88 12.76
CA ILE A 55 -1.23 -23.78 13.32
C ILE A 55 0.19 -23.77 12.73
N ILE A 56 0.85 -24.92 12.69
CA ILE A 56 2.20 -25.04 12.16
C ILE A 56 2.21 -24.69 10.66
N SER A 57 1.25 -25.21 9.89
CA SER A 57 1.12 -24.92 8.45
C SER A 57 0.94 -23.45 8.16
N THR A 58 0.08 -22.77 8.93
CA THR A 58 -0.15 -21.33 8.78
C THR A 58 1.13 -20.53 9.03
N LEU A 59 1.85 -20.83 10.12
CA LEU A 59 3.09 -20.12 10.46
C LEU A 59 4.20 -20.36 9.41
N VAL A 60 4.33 -21.59 8.93
CA VAL A 60 5.33 -21.94 7.90
C VAL A 60 5.00 -21.28 6.57
N THR A 61 3.73 -21.32 6.16
CA THR A 61 3.24 -20.70 4.92
C THR A 61 3.47 -19.18 4.94
N GLU A 62 3.07 -18.52 6.02
CA GLU A 62 3.25 -17.07 6.17
C GLU A 62 4.73 -16.68 6.08
N LYS A 63 5.61 -17.38 6.80
CA LYS A 63 7.05 -17.12 6.78
C LYS A 63 7.67 -17.36 5.42
N ALA A 64 7.25 -18.41 4.71
CA ALA A 64 7.73 -18.73 3.37
C ALA A 64 7.25 -17.71 2.34
N ALA A 65 5.97 -17.35 2.38
CA ALA A 65 5.39 -16.34 1.48
C ALA A 65 6.09 -14.98 1.62
N ARG A 66 6.33 -14.52 2.85
CA ARG A 66 7.07 -13.27 3.10
C ARG A 66 8.49 -13.30 2.50
N ARG A 67 9.20 -14.42 2.62
CA ARG A 67 10.55 -14.58 2.03
C ARG A 67 10.50 -14.53 0.51
N ILE A 68 9.54 -15.21 -0.11
CA ILE A 68 9.38 -15.23 -1.57
C ILE A 68 9.12 -13.82 -2.10
N VAL A 69 8.23 -13.04 -1.46
CA VAL A 69 7.98 -11.64 -1.85
C VAL A 69 9.28 -10.82 -1.81
N ILE A 70 10.05 -10.96 -0.74
CA ILE A 70 11.34 -10.24 -0.60
C ILE A 70 12.36 -10.73 -1.65
N GLU A 71 12.46 -12.04 -1.90
CA GLU A 71 13.34 -12.60 -2.92
C GLU A 71 12.98 -12.11 -4.32
N ILE A 72 11.69 -12.03 -4.65
CA ILE A 72 11.20 -11.47 -5.92
C ILE A 72 11.59 -10.00 -6.03
N GLN A 73 11.38 -9.21 -5.00
CA GLN A 73 11.70 -7.77 -5.00
C GLN A 73 13.20 -7.49 -5.08
N ASN A 74 14.03 -8.34 -4.44
CA ASN A 74 15.49 -8.19 -4.45
C ASN A 74 16.13 -8.78 -5.71
N ASN A 75 15.54 -9.86 -6.27
CA ASN A 75 16.03 -10.57 -7.44
C ASN A 75 15.39 -10.08 -8.73
N GLU A 76 14.52 -9.09 -8.70
CA GLU A 76 14.22 -8.35 -9.92
C GLU A 76 15.54 -7.68 -10.36
N PRO A 77 16.34 -8.34 -11.23
CA PRO A 77 17.42 -7.61 -11.87
C PRO A 77 16.74 -6.47 -12.60
N ALA A 78 17.42 -5.36 -12.72
CA ALA A 78 17.02 -4.27 -13.61
C ALA A 78 16.77 -4.75 -15.06
N SER A 79 16.87 -6.04 -15.33
CA SER A 79 16.65 -6.71 -16.62
C SER A 79 15.52 -7.78 -16.61
N TYR A 80 14.80 -8.05 -15.53
CA TYR A 80 13.45 -8.57 -15.72
C TYR A 80 12.66 -7.40 -16.29
N LYS A 81 12.75 -7.31 -17.58
CA LYS A 81 11.80 -6.64 -18.45
C LYS A 81 10.45 -7.33 -18.19
N SER A 82 9.75 -6.97 -17.13
CA SER A 82 8.31 -6.80 -17.25
C SER A 82 8.13 -6.17 -18.61
N PRO A 83 7.34 -6.70 -19.55
CA PRO A 83 7.20 -6.13 -20.88
C PRO A 83 7.12 -4.64 -20.63
N ILE A 84 8.07 -3.87 -21.14
CA ILE A 84 8.38 -2.49 -20.80
C ILE A 84 7.04 -1.81 -20.54
N GLN A 85 6.57 -1.84 -19.30
CA GLN A 85 5.32 -1.20 -18.97
C GLN A 85 5.68 0.28 -19.05
N ASN A 86 5.31 0.85 -20.17
CA ASN A 86 5.40 2.29 -20.37
C ASN A 86 4.70 2.88 -19.16
N GLU A 87 5.41 3.70 -18.41
CA GLU A 87 4.82 4.38 -17.27
C GLU A 87 3.72 5.30 -17.79
N GLN A 88 2.52 5.10 -17.28
CA GLN A 88 1.35 5.88 -17.67
C GLN A 88 0.80 6.57 -16.42
N ILE A 89 1.00 7.89 -16.37
CA ILE A 89 0.61 8.70 -15.22
C ILE A 89 -0.64 9.48 -15.59
N LEU A 90 -1.70 9.33 -14.82
CA LEU A 90 -2.95 10.06 -14.97
C LEU A 90 -3.01 11.21 -13.96
N ILE A 91 -3.33 12.39 -14.45
CA ILE A 91 -3.47 13.61 -13.66
C ILE A 91 -4.90 14.12 -13.86
N PRO A 92 -5.84 13.79 -12.97
CA PRO A 92 -7.16 14.42 -12.96
C PRO A 92 -7.03 15.90 -12.64
N VAL A 93 -7.51 16.75 -13.55
CA VAL A 93 -7.45 18.22 -13.45
C VAL A 93 -8.86 18.80 -13.40
N ALA A 94 -9.14 19.59 -12.39
CA ALA A 94 -10.43 20.24 -12.21
C ALA A 94 -10.28 21.74 -11.91
N ASN A 95 -9.27 22.12 -11.11
CA ASN A 95 -9.05 23.49 -10.69
C ASN A 95 -7.76 24.03 -11.31
N PRO A 96 -7.82 25.15 -12.07
CA PRO A 96 -6.66 25.78 -12.67
C PRO A 96 -5.52 26.09 -11.69
N ASP A 97 -5.84 26.49 -10.45
CA ASP A 97 -4.85 26.86 -9.44
C ASP A 97 -3.93 25.71 -9.02
N THR A 98 -4.36 24.46 -9.22
CA THR A 98 -3.59 23.25 -8.82
C THR A 98 -2.82 22.63 -9.98
N ILE A 99 -3.13 23.00 -11.21
CA ILE A 99 -2.61 22.34 -12.43
C ILE A 99 -1.09 22.39 -12.48
N GLU A 100 -0.51 23.56 -12.25
CA GLU A 100 0.94 23.76 -12.34
C GLU A 100 1.70 22.85 -11.36
N ASN A 101 1.28 22.85 -10.09
CA ASN A 101 1.90 22.02 -9.07
C ASN A 101 1.73 20.52 -9.36
N LEU A 102 0.56 20.10 -9.89
CA LEU A 102 0.30 18.70 -10.23
C LEU A 102 1.15 18.22 -11.40
N ILE A 103 1.27 19.02 -12.43
CA ILE A 103 2.10 18.69 -13.58
C ILE A 103 3.57 18.64 -13.17
N ASN A 104 4.06 19.62 -12.40
CA ASN A 104 5.42 19.63 -11.89
C ASN A 104 5.68 18.40 -11.00
N LEU A 105 4.74 18.04 -10.12
CA LEU A 105 4.85 16.82 -9.33
C LEU A 105 4.93 15.56 -10.21
N ALA A 106 4.05 15.43 -11.21
CA ALA A 106 4.07 14.29 -12.12
C ALA A 106 5.37 14.20 -12.92
N LEU A 107 5.95 15.32 -13.31
CA LEU A 107 7.24 15.39 -13.98
C LEU A 107 8.38 14.91 -13.07
N LEU A 108 8.38 15.32 -11.80
CA LEU A 108 9.37 14.88 -10.81
C LEU A 108 9.27 13.38 -10.48
N LEU A 109 8.07 12.81 -10.58
CA LEU A 109 7.85 11.38 -10.39
C LEU A 109 8.30 10.54 -11.60
N LYS A 110 8.32 11.13 -12.80
CA LYS A 110 8.66 10.46 -14.04
C LYS A 110 10.08 9.89 -14.00
N SER A 111 10.25 8.64 -14.42
CA SER A 111 11.57 8.05 -14.57
C SER A 111 12.25 8.57 -15.83
N PRO A 112 13.49 9.10 -15.73
CA PRO A 112 14.24 9.55 -16.91
C PRO A 112 14.55 8.43 -17.91
N GLN A 113 14.60 7.18 -17.42
CA GLN A 113 15.04 5.99 -18.20
C GLN A 113 13.90 5.25 -18.90
N LYS A 114 12.64 5.54 -18.55
CA LYS A 114 11.49 4.83 -19.09
C LYS A 114 10.65 5.75 -19.97
N LYS A 115 10.08 5.18 -21.04
CA LYS A 115 9.06 5.90 -21.81
C LYS A 115 7.84 6.06 -20.90
N SER A 116 7.54 7.31 -20.55
CA SER A 116 6.37 7.65 -19.75
C SER A 116 5.44 8.55 -20.53
N ALA A 117 4.14 8.23 -20.49
CA ALA A 117 3.10 9.08 -21.02
C ALA A 117 2.35 9.77 -19.85
N LEU A 118 2.12 11.08 -20.01
CA LEU A 118 1.33 11.86 -19.06
C LEU A 118 -0.04 12.13 -19.67
N TYR A 119 -1.09 11.87 -18.93
CA TYR A 119 -2.47 12.10 -19.31
C TYR A 119 -3.10 13.10 -18.36
N ALA A 120 -3.66 14.20 -18.90
CA ALA A 120 -4.52 15.10 -18.15
C ALA A 120 -5.98 14.70 -18.38
N LEU A 121 -6.70 14.41 -17.32
CA LEU A 121 -8.12 14.04 -17.39
C LEU A 121 -8.99 15.13 -16.78
N HIS A 122 -9.93 15.63 -17.56
CA HIS A 122 -11.04 16.41 -17.04
C HIS A 122 -12.34 15.64 -17.20
N VAL A 123 -13.05 15.41 -16.08
CA VAL A 123 -14.34 14.74 -16.08
C VAL A 123 -15.44 15.77 -15.98
N THR A 124 -16.42 15.69 -16.87
CA THR A 124 -17.52 16.65 -16.96
C THR A 124 -18.87 16.00 -16.80
N ASP A 125 -19.82 16.77 -16.33
CA ASP A 125 -21.25 16.49 -16.41
C ASP A 125 -21.82 17.01 -17.74
N ASP A 126 -23.06 16.66 -18.09
CA ASP A 126 -23.70 16.88 -19.41
C ASP A 126 -24.02 18.34 -19.76
N ASP A 127 -23.39 19.33 -19.16
CA ASP A 127 -23.65 20.73 -19.43
C ASP A 127 -22.76 21.31 -20.53
N LYS A 128 -23.36 21.99 -21.52
CA LYS A 128 -22.64 22.68 -22.62
C LYS A 128 -21.59 23.70 -22.13
N LYS A 129 -21.83 24.34 -20.98
CA LYS A 129 -20.85 25.23 -20.32
C LYS A 129 -19.64 24.48 -19.79
N SER A 130 -19.83 23.23 -19.36
CA SER A 130 -18.80 22.33 -18.86
C SER A 130 -17.79 21.96 -19.94
N ASN A 131 -18.21 21.82 -21.19
CA ASN A 131 -17.31 21.48 -22.31
C ASN A 131 -16.31 22.59 -22.64
N PHE A 132 -16.73 23.84 -22.59
CA PHE A 132 -15.82 24.99 -22.82
C PHE A 132 -14.79 25.12 -21.69
N LEU A 133 -15.24 24.94 -20.44
CA LEU A 133 -14.36 24.94 -19.27
C LEU A 133 -13.34 23.79 -19.33
N SER A 134 -13.77 22.60 -19.74
CA SER A 134 -12.92 21.44 -19.93
C SER A 134 -11.79 21.69 -20.91
N GLN A 135 -12.13 22.29 -22.05
CA GLN A 135 -11.14 22.60 -23.06
C GLN A 135 -10.12 23.61 -22.56
N ALA A 136 -10.56 24.67 -21.88
CA ALA A 136 -9.68 25.70 -21.33
C ALA A 136 -8.72 25.13 -20.26
N VAL A 137 -9.23 24.28 -19.36
CA VAL A 137 -8.45 23.60 -18.31
C VAL A 137 -7.39 22.68 -18.91
N LEU A 138 -7.77 21.86 -19.90
CA LEU A 138 -6.86 20.93 -20.57
C LEU A 138 -5.82 21.65 -21.43
N GLU A 139 -6.21 22.75 -22.08
CA GLU A 139 -5.30 23.59 -22.86
C GLU A 139 -4.25 24.26 -21.97
N TYR A 140 -4.68 24.79 -20.82
CA TYR A 140 -3.77 25.34 -19.82
C TYR A 140 -2.79 24.26 -19.30
N ALA A 141 -3.29 23.07 -18.96
CA ALA A 141 -2.44 21.95 -18.57
C ALA A 141 -1.42 21.57 -19.65
N GLY A 142 -1.84 21.58 -20.91
CA GLY A 142 -0.94 21.36 -22.05
C GLY A 142 0.14 22.41 -22.18
N LYS A 143 -0.17 23.69 -21.97
CA LYS A 143 0.79 24.78 -21.97
C LYS A 143 1.84 24.62 -20.86
N VAL A 144 1.41 24.31 -19.65
CA VAL A 144 2.31 24.06 -18.51
C VAL A 144 3.26 22.90 -18.81
N ALA A 145 2.75 21.78 -19.32
CA ALA A 145 3.59 20.63 -19.66
C ALA A 145 4.58 20.94 -20.80
N SER A 146 4.15 21.70 -21.79
CA SER A 146 5.00 22.11 -22.93
C SER A 146 6.14 23.06 -22.51
N SER A 147 5.93 23.87 -21.47
CA SER A 147 7.00 24.74 -20.94
C SER A 147 8.14 23.93 -20.30
N ALA A 148 7.85 22.66 -19.91
CA ALA A 148 8.82 21.70 -19.40
C ALA A 148 9.24 20.65 -20.45
N ASP A 149 9.10 20.95 -21.73
CA ASP A 149 9.45 20.08 -22.88
C ASP A 149 8.83 18.67 -22.77
N THR A 150 7.62 18.57 -22.20
CA THR A 150 6.95 17.31 -22.00
C THR A 150 5.58 17.30 -22.69
N LYS A 151 5.32 16.20 -23.44
CA LYS A 151 4.03 16.00 -24.09
C LYS A 151 3.01 15.50 -23.08
N LEU A 152 1.93 16.25 -22.90
CA LEU A 152 0.76 15.88 -22.13
C LEU A 152 -0.37 15.49 -23.09
N ILE A 153 -1.05 14.38 -22.82
CA ILE A 153 -2.18 13.89 -23.62
C ILE A 153 -3.48 14.33 -22.92
N PRO A 154 -4.23 15.27 -23.47
CA PRO A 154 -5.48 15.71 -22.85
C PRO A 154 -6.60 14.70 -23.09
N ILE A 155 -7.40 14.45 -22.07
CA ILE A 155 -8.60 13.60 -22.12
C ILE A 155 -9.75 14.39 -21.50
N ALA A 156 -10.75 14.73 -22.28
CA ALA A 156 -12.05 15.18 -21.80
C ALA A 156 -12.97 13.96 -21.75
N ARG A 157 -13.60 13.71 -20.60
CA ARG A 157 -14.48 12.57 -20.42
C ARG A 157 -15.79 12.99 -19.80
N TYR A 158 -16.87 12.50 -20.36
CA TYR A 158 -18.18 12.53 -19.74
C TYR A 158 -18.37 11.27 -18.89
N ASP A 159 -18.73 11.42 -17.64
CA ASP A 159 -19.04 10.29 -16.76
C ASP A 159 -19.99 10.71 -15.62
N MET A 160 -20.67 9.75 -15.00
CA MET A 160 -21.65 9.99 -13.94
C MET A 160 -21.04 10.69 -12.71
N ASN A 161 -19.76 10.41 -12.43
CA ASN A 161 -19.02 11.06 -11.37
C ASN A 161 -17.52 11.00 -11.63
N ILE A 162 -16.76 11.85 -10.95
CA ILE A 162 -15.31 11.98 -11.12
C ILE A 162 -14.58 10.65 -10.89
N THR A 163 -14.97 9.89 -9.87
CA THR A 163 -14.32 8.60 -9.53
C THR A 163 -14.50 7.57 -10.65
N SER A 164 -15.72 7.43 -11.19
CA SER A 164 -15.98 6.54 -12.33
C SER A 164 -15.18 6.95 -13.56
N GLY A 165 -15.11 8.24 -13.87
CA GLY A 165 -14.33 8.78 -14.98
C GLY A 165 -12.84 8.44 -14.85
N ILE A 166 -12.27 8.57 -13.66
CA ILE A 166 -10.90 8.19 -13.37
C ILE A 166 -10.70 6.70 -13.59
N ILE A 167 -11.55 5.84 -13.01
CA ILE A 167 -11.43 4.37 -13.09
C ILE A 167 -11.55 3.88 -14.54
N HIS A 168 -12.53 4.38 -15.29
CA HIS A 168 -12.70 4.01 -16.69
C HIS A 168 -11.48 4.43 -17.52
N THR A 169 -10.95 5.63 -17.32
CA THR A 169 -9.74 6.09 -18.00
C THR A 169 -8.52 5.26 -17.61
N MET A 170 -8.40 4.88 -16.32
CA MET A 170 -7.31 4.02 -15.85
C MET A 170 -7.29 2.68 -16.58
N LYS A 171 -8.45 2.06 -16.77
CA LYS A 171 -8.58 0.79 -17.48
C LYS A 171 -8.30 0.95 -18.97
N GLU A 172 -8.91 1.96 -19.60
CA GLU A 172 -8.79 2.21 -21.05
C GLU A 172 -7.35 2.51 -21.48
N LYS A 173 -6.62 3.31 -20.68
CA LYS A 173 -5.25 3.73 -21.02
C LYS A 173 -4.17 2.92 -20.29
N ASN A 174 -4.53 1.84 -19.59
CA ASN A 174 -3.60 1.02 -18.78
C ASN A 174 -2.74 1.87 -17.83
N ILE A 175 -3.38 2.79 -17.13
CA ILE A 175 -2.70 3.71 -16.20
C ILE A 175 -2.02 2.94 -15.09
N THR A 176 -0.78 3.32 -14.79
CA THR A 176 0.02 2.71 -13.73
C THR A 176 -0.02 3.50 -12.43
N GLU A 177 -0.22 4.82 -12.54
CA GLU A 177 -0.15 5.75 -11.41
C GLU A 177 -1.15 6.89 -11.60
N VAL A 178 -1.77 7.31 -10.50
CA VAL A 178 -2.69 8.48 -10.49
C VAL A 178 -2.13 9.53 -9.54
N VAL A 179 -2.06 10.77 -10.01
CA VAL A 179 -1.64 11.93 -9.20
C VAL A 179 -2.82 12.86 -9.05
N LEU A 180 -3.39 12.91 -7.84
CA LEU A 180 -4.52 13.75 -7.49
C LEU A 180 -4.04 15.01 -6.78
N GLY A 181 -4.59 16.15 -7.13
CA GLY A 181 -4.33 17.41 -6.46
C GLY A 181 -5.52 17.91 -5.66
N LEU A 182 -5.22 18.48 -4.54
CA LEU A 182 -6.19 19.11 -3.67
C LEU A 182 -5.99 20.62 -3.67
N HIS A 183 -7.09 21.33 -3.60
CA HIS A 183 -7.03 22.78 -3.38
C HIS A 183 -6.41 23.05 -2.00
N HIS A 184 -5.49 23.99 -1.88
CA HIS A 184 -4.80 24.28 -0.62
C HIS A 184 -5.74 24.72 0.54
N LYS A 185 -6.92 25.26 0.23
CA LYS A 185 -7.98 25.59 1.21
C LYS A 185 -8.91 24.41 1.52
N ALA A 186 -8.73 23.26 0.89
CA ALA A 186 -9.60 22.11 1.13
C ALA A 186 -9.38 21.54 2.54
N ASN A 187 -10.47 21.06 3.15
CA ASN A 187 -10.36 20.31 4.39
C ASN A 187 -9.61 19.01 4.15
N ILE A 188 -8.50 18.82 4.86
CA ILE A 188 -7.64 17.64 4.70
C ILE A 188 -8.41 16.35 4.95
N VAL A 189 -9.22 16.29 6.01
CA VAL A 189 -9.96 15.07 6.38
C VAL A 189 -10.91 14.65 5.28
N ASP A 190 -11.78 15.56 4.83
CA ASP A 190 -12.81 15.25 3.82
C ASP A 190 -12.21 14.96 2.45
N THR A 191 -11.04 15.51 2.16
CA THR A 191 -10.47 15.50 0.82
C THR A 191 -9.45 14.37 0.63
N PHE A 192 -8.57 14.10 1.60
CA PHE A 192 -7.62 12.97 1.52
C PHE A 192 -8.26 11.62 1.83
N PHE A 193 -9.30 11.62 2.66
CA PHE A 193 -9.88 10.42 3.24
C PHE A 193 -11.41 10.35 3.08
N GLY A 194 -12.00 11.29 2.34
CA GLY A 194 -13.44 11.34 2.11
C GLY A 194 -13.94 10.23 1.17
N ALA A 195 -15.26 10.07 1.10
CA ALA A 195 -15.94 9.00 0.37
C ALA A 195 -15.50 8.83 -1.10
N LYS A 196 -15.10 9.91 -1.79
CA LYS A 196 -14.61 9.83 -3.18
C LYS A 196 -13.27 9.11 -3.28
N ILE A 197 -12.34 9.41 -2.37
CA ILE A 197 -11.01 8.76 -2.33
C ILE A 197 -11.17 7.32 -1.87
N GLU A 198 -11.98 7.06 -0.86
CA GLU A 198 -12.28 5.71 -0.40
C GLU A 198 -12.86 4.84 -1.52
N SER A 199 -13.82 5.36 -2.29
CA SER A 199 -14.38 4.69 -3.46
C SER A 199 -13.31 4.42 -4.53
N LEU A 200 -12.41 5.37 -4.78
CA LEU A 200 -11.30 5.19 -5.72
C LEU A 200 -10.33 4.10 -5.23
N LEU A 201 -9.95 4.13 -3.96
CA LEU A 201 -9.04 3.15 -3.36
C LEU A 201 -9.61 1.72 -3.37
N LYS A 202 -10.92 1.57 -3.20
CA LYS A 202 -11.61 0.28 -3.31
C LYS A 202 -11.69 -0.25 -4.75
N SER A 203 -11.66 0.66 -5.73
CA SER A 203 -11.88 0.31 -7.14
C SER A 203 -10.60 0.04 -7.92
N THR A 204 -9.42 0.32 -7.35
CA THR A 204 -8.14 0.09 -8.04
C THR A 204 -7.04 -0.30 -7.07
N ASN A 205 -6.13 -1.16 -7.55
CA ASN A 205 -4.92 -1.56 -6.85
C ASN A 205 -3.68 -0.75 -7.27
N LYS A 206 -3.81 0.17 -8.22
CA LYS A 206 -2.69 0.95 -8.75
C LYS A 206 -2.20 1.98 -7.73
N MET A 207 -1.00 2.49 -7.95
CA MET A 207 -0.43 3.52 -7.09
C MET A 207 -1.21 4.83 -7.22
N ILE A 208 -1.58 5.43 -6.08
CA ILE A 208 -2.29 6.70 -6.01
C ILE A 208 -1.48 7.65 -5.12
N LEU A 209 -1.21 8.83 -5.64
CA LEU A 209 -0.63 9.94 -4.89
C LEU A 209 -1.69 11.05 -4.78
N ILE A 210 -1.95 11.47 -3.57
CA ILE A 210 -2.85 12.58 -3.29
C ILE A 210 -2.01 13.71 -2.72
N SER A 211 -1.92 14.84 -3.43
CA SER A 211 -1.04 15.93 -3.06
C SER A 211 -1.80 17.19 -2.69
N LYS A 212 -1.33 17.86 -1.64
CA LYS A 212 -1.68 19.22 -1.28
C LYS A 212 -0.40 20.04 -1.32
N CYS A 213 -0.27 20.91 -2.32
CA CYS A 213 0.87 21.80 -2.45
C CYS A 213 0.46 23.19 -1.98
N VAL A 214 1.08 23.67 -0.93
CA VAL A 214 0.94 25.04 -0.42
C VAL A 214 1.97 25.94 -1.09
N ASN A 215 3.20 25.45 -1.18
CA ASN A 215 4.32 26.09 -1.86
C ASN A 215 4.67 25.35 -3.15
N PRO A 216 5.31 25.99 -4.13
CA PRO A 216 5.79 25.30 -5.34
C PRO A 216 6.68 24.12 -5.00
N ILE A 217 6.43 22.96 -5.62
CA ILE A 217 7.11 21.70 -5.24
C ILE A 217 8.63 21.72 -5.53
N ASN A 218 9.07 22.55 -6.46
CA ASN A 218 10.47 22.72 -6.81
C ASN A 218 11.27 23.58 -5.83
N THR A 219 10.61 24.22 -4.84
CA THR A 219 11.27 24.99 -3.77
C THR A 219 11.51 24.16 -2.50
N VAL A 220 11.17 22.88 -2.51
CA VAL A 220 11.32 21.97 -1.38
C VAL A 220 12.80 21.75 -1.06
N THR A 221 13.17 21.91 0.21
CA THR A 221 14.55 21.73 0.67
C THR A 221 14.83 20.33 1.15
N ARG A 222 13.79 19.62 1.61
CA ARG A 222 13.89 18.31 2.24
C ARG A 222 12.59 17.52 2.03
N ILE A 223 12.71 16.20 1.81
CA ILE A 223 11.57 15.29 1.77
C ILE A 223 11.59 14.45 3.03
N VAL A 224 10.54 14.52 3.82
CA VAL A 224 10.33 13.71 5.04
C VAL A 224 9.30 12.65 4.71
N ILE A 225 9.63 11.37 4.93
CA ILE A 225 8.80 10.24 4.53
C ILE A 225 8.47 9.38 5.74
N ALA A 226 7.20 9.26 6.10
CA ALA A 226 6.72 8.32 7.11
C ALA A 226 6.30 7.01 6.44
N VAL A 227 6.90 5.89 6.86
CA VAL A 227 6.74 4.57 6.24
C VAL A 227 6.08 3.61 7.24
N PRO A 228 4.96 2.97 6.90
CA PRO A 228 4.27 2.06 7.80
C PRO A 228 5.04 0.76 8.00
N ARG A 229 4.72 0.05 9.07
CA ARG A 229 5.28 -1.27 9.35
C ARG A 229 4.89 -2.26 8.25
N LYS A 230 5.80 -3.17 7.89
CA LYS A 230 5.60 -4.18 6.84
C LYS A 230 5.42 -3.62 5.41
N ALA A 231 5.77 -2.36 5.17
CA ALA A 231 5.72 -1.77 3.84
C ALA A 231 6.55 -2.54 2.82
N GLU A 232 7.63 -3.20 3.26
CA GLU A 232 8.51 -4.03 2.43
C GLU A 232 7.83 -5.24 1.81
N TYR A 233 6.66 -5.65 2.30
CA TYR A 233 5.88 -6.75 1.75
C TYR A 233 4.85 -6.32 0.70
N GLU A 234 4.65 -5.02 0.49
CA GLU A 234 3.75 -4.51 -0.53
C GLU A 234 4.36 -4.61 -1.93
N THR A 235 3.57 -4.99 -2.91
CA THR A 235 4.01 -5.10 -4.32
C THR A 235 4.62 -3.81 -4.85
N GLY A 236 4.01 -2.68 -4.48
CA GLY A 236 4.43 -1.35 -4.91
C GLY A 236 5.63 -0.79 -4.18
N PHE A 237 6.24 -1.54 -3.22
CA PHE A 237 7.34 -1.05 -2.38
C PHE A 237 8.51 -0.50 -3.19
N ALA A 238 9.02 -1.26 -4.12
CA ALA A 238 10.12 -0.83 -4.96
C ALA A 238 9.75 0.40 -5.82
N ARG A 239 8.52 0.42 -6.36
CA ARG A 239 8.07 1.46 -7.27
C ARG A 239 7.97 2.82 -6.57
N TRP A 240 7.31 2.90 -5.42
CA TRP A 240 7.16 4.19 -4.75
C TRP A 240 8.50 4.75 -4.23
N ILE A 241 9.42 3.88 -3.78
CA ILE A 241 10.77 4.31 -3.41
C ILE A 241 11.49 4.92 -4.61
N ASP A 242 11.42 4.26 -5.77
CA ASP A 242 12.03 4.78 -7.00
C ASP A 242 11.45 6.15 -7.37
N ARG A 243 10.14 6.37 -7.18
CA ARG A 243 9.49 7.68 -7.41
C ARG A 243 10.00 8.77 -6.49
N VAL A 244 10.03 8.48 -5.20
CA VAL A 244 10.53 9.42 -4.18
C VAL A 244 12.02 9.71 -4.40
N ALA A 245 12.81 8.69 -4.71
CA ALA A 245 14.23 8.86 -5.00
C ALA A 245 14.49 9.70 -6.27
N ASN A 246 13.70 9.48 -7.33
CA ASN A 246 13.77 10.31 -8.54
C ASN A 246 13.41 11.77 -8.25
N MET A 247 12.36 11.99 -7.48
CA MET A 247 11.93 13.33 -7.07
C MET A 247 13.02 14.03 -6.24
N ALA A 248 13.55 13.37 -5.23
CA ALA A 248 14.65 13.91 -4.42
C ALA A 248 15.88 14.25 -5.26
N LYS A 249 16.22 13.40 -6.24
CA LYS A 249 17.33 13.61 -7.16
C LYS A 249 17.10 14.80 -8.08
N GLN A 250 15.90 14.96 -8.63
CA GLN A 250 15.59 16.05 -9.56
C GLN A 250 15.52 17.40 -8.85
N ILE A 251 14.97 17.45 -7.63
CA ILE A 251 14.96 18.66 -6.79
C ILE A 251 16.36 18.96 -6.24
N GLY A 252 17.21 17.93 -6.06
CA GLY A 252 18.53 18.06 -5.43
C GLY A 252 18.47 18.11 -3.90
N CYS A 253 17.35 17.71 -3.30
CA CYS A 253 17.12 17.74 -1.87
C CYS A 253 17.50 16.41 -1.18
N ARG A 254 17.57 16.42 0.15
CA ARG A 254 17.77 15.20 0.95
C ARG A 254 16.43 14.53 1.26
N ALA A 255 16.45 13.21 1.42
CA ALA A 255 15.30 12.42 1.83
C ALA A 255 15.53 11.80 3.21
N ILE A 256 14.60 11.99 4.15
CA ILE A 256 14.66 11.42 5.49
C ILE A 256 13.51 10.42 5.63
N PHE A 257 13.85 9.16 5.87
CA PHE A 257 12.88 8.08 6.02
C PHE A 257 12.68 7.76 7.49
N TYR A 258 11.49 8.00 7.99
CA TYR A 258 11.02 7.55 9.29
C TYR A 258 10.33 6.21 9.11
N ALA A 259 10.95 5.14 9.59
CA ALA A 259 10.47 3.78 9.37
C ALA A 259 10.79 2.87 10.56
N TYR A 260 10.07 1.75 10.66
CA TYR A 260 10.38 0.74 11.66
C TYR A 260 11.76 0.10 11.41
N ALA A 261 12.44 -0.28 12.49
CA ALA A 261 13.79 -0.88 12.43
C ALA A 261 13.85 -2.10 11.49
N GLU A 262 12.75 -2.86 11.38
CA GLU A 262 12.61 -4.02 10.50
C GLU A 262 12.55 -3.65 9.02
N THR A 263 11.98 -2.49 8.67
CA THR A 263 11.78 -2.01 7.29
C THR A 263 12.99 -1.29 6.73
N ILE A 264 13.79 -0.61 7.59
CA ILE A 264 14.96 0.20 7.18
C ILE A 264 15.97 -0.57 6.31
N PRO A 265 16.35 -1.83 6.60
CA PRO A 265 17.27 -2.58 5.76
C PRO A 265 16.81 -2.73 4.31
N TYR A 266 15.51 -2.91 4.10
CA TYR A 266 14.90 -3.07 2.76
C TYR A 266 14.87 -1.74 2.00
N LEU A 267 14.58 -0.62 2.67
CA LEU A 267 14.69 0.73 2.10
C LEU A 267 16.11 1.01 1.62
N LYS A 268 17.11 0.75 2.47
CA LYS A 268 18.53 0.90 2.13
C LYS A 268 18.94 0.00 0.96
N ALA A 269 18.49 -1.24 0.95
CA ALA A 269 18.77 -2.19 -0.13
C ALA A 269 18.20 -1.70 -1.46
N ARG A 270 16.94 -1.22 -1.49
CA ARG A 270 16.31 -0.70 -2.70
C ARG A 270 16.98 0.54 -3.24
N LEU A 271 17.32 1.50 -2.40
CA LEU A 271 18.01 2.72 -2.81
C LEU A 271 19.39 2.43 -3.41
N ARG A 272 20.11 1.47 -2.83
CA ARG A 272 21.40 1.00 -3.38
C ARG A 272 21.22 0.30 -4.72
N ALA A 273 20.24 -0.60 -4.85
CA ALA A 273 19.95 -1.33 -6.09
C ALA A 273 19.56 -0.39 -7.23
N GLY A 274 18.78 0.65 -6.95
CA GLY A 274 18.40 1.67 -7.92
C GLY A 274 19.52 2.64 -8.29
N ARG A 275 20.69 2.56 -7.63
CA ARG A 275 21.84 3.46 -7.84
C ARG A 275 21.47 4.95 -7.76
N TYR A 276 20.55 5.27 -6.85
CA TYR A 276 20.16 6.65 -6.61
C TYR A 276 21.24 7.35 -5.79
N ASN A 277 21.88 8.35 -6.38
CA ASN A 277 22.86 9.17 -5.70
C ASN A 277 22.16 10.36 -5.04
N ILE A 278 21.37 10.07 -3.98
CA ILE A 278 20.66 11.05 -3.17
C ILE A 278 21.19 11.05 -1.74
N ARG A 279 21.16 12.20 -1.10
CA ARG A 279 21.41 12.28 0.35
C ARG A 279 20.21 11.69 1.07
N ASN A 280 20.41 10.62 1.82
CA ASN A 280 19.33 9.94 2.55
C ASN A 280 19.73 9.67 4.00
N GLU A 281 18.75 9.82 4.88
CA GLU A 281 18.85 9.58 6.32
C GLU A 281 17.72 8.63 6.71
N PHE A 282 17.93 7.85 7.79
CA PHE A 282 16.96 6.87 8.26
C PHE A 282 16.83 7.01 9.76
N GLU A 283 15.62 7.34 10.19
CA GLU A 283 15.24 7.47 11.59
C GLU A 283 14.27 6.36 11.99
N ILE A 284 14.40 5.88 13.23
CA ILE A 284 13.56 4.80 13.72
C ILE A 284 12.25 5.37 14.23
N LEU A 285 11.14 4.80 13.74
CA LEU A 285 9.80 5.01 14.22
C LEU A 285 9.42 3.78 15.09
N GLU A 286 9.17 3.98 16.37
CA GLU A 286 8.80 2.88 17.28
C GLU A 286 7.31 2.56 17.21
N SER A 287 6.48 3.60 17.10
CA SER A 287 5.03 3.52 16.97
C SER A 287 4.53 4.43 15.86
N TRP A 288 3.37 4.09 15.30
CA TRP A 288 2.73 4.95 14.31
C TRP A 288 2.22 6.26 14.93
N ASP A 289 1.96 6.27 16.22
CA ASP A 289 1.60 7.47 16.98
C ASP A 289 2.76 8.50 17.05
N ASP A 290 4.00 8.05 16.86
CA ASP A 290 5.18 8.93 16.83
C ASP A 290 5.18 9.88 15.61
N ILE A 291 4.30 9.66 14.63
CA ILE A 291 4.07 10.63 13.53
C ILE A 291 3.71 12.02 14.08
N LEU A 292 3.09 12.09 15.25
CA LEU A 292 2.84 13.36 15.93
C LEU A 292 4.12 14.13 16.24
N LEU A 293 5.20 13.43 16.57
CA LEU A 293 6.50 14.05 16.88
C LEU A 293 7.09 14.70 15.62
N LEU A 294 6.72 14.19 14.43
CA LEU A 294 7.18 14.77 13.16
C LEU A 294 6.62 16.17 12.92
N ALA A 295 5.54 16.57 13.60
CA ALA A 295 5.03 17.94 13.53
C ALA A 295 6.05 18.98 14.04
N ASN A 296 6.98 18.58 14.93
CA ASN A 296 8.07 19.45 15.40
C ASN A 296 9.31 19.37 14.51
N VAL A 297 9.38 18.41 13.59
CA VAL A 297 10.53 18.15 12.73
C VAL A 297 10.33 18.67 11.31
N VAL A 298 9.11 18.58 10.81
CA VAL A 298 8.74 19.02 9.46
C VAL A 298 8.61 20.54 9.44
N LEU A 299 9.38 21.18 8.59
CA LEU A 299 9.41 22.63 8.41
C LEU A 299 8.48 23.04 7.27
N ASP A 300 8.17 24.31 7.16
CA ASP A 300 7.26 24.86 6.14
C ASP A 300 7.75 24.68 4.70
N ASP A 301 9.06 24.57 4.49
CA ASP A 301 9.73 24.34 3.21
C ASP A 301 10.02 22.86 2.93
N ASP A 302 9.55 21.94 3.79
CA ASP A 302 9.64 20.51 3.57
C ASP A 302 8.45 19.97 2.76
N LEU A 303 8.69 18.86 2.07
CA LEU A 303 7.64 18.00 1.55
C LEU A 303 7.44 16.82 2.50
N PHE A 304 6.28 16.73 3.13
CA PHE A 304 5.93 15.60 3.96
C PHE A 304 5.17 14.53 3.15
N ILE A 305 5.69 13.30 3.13
CA ILE A 305 5.07 12.15 2.46
C ILE A 305 4.68 11.12 3.50
N VAL A 306 3.40 10.79 3.54
CA VAL A 306 2.87 9.69 4.35
C VAL A 306 2.56 8.52 3.43
N VAL A 307 3.32 7.43 3.57
CA VAL A 307 2.99 6.18 2.89
C VAL A 307 1.86 5.53 3.67
N SER A 308 0.69 5.46 3.05
CA SER A 308 -0.51 4.90 3.63
C SER A 308 -0.79 3.50 3.04
N ALA A 309 -1.76 2.82 3.63
CA ALA A 309 -2.11 1.45 3.25
C ALA A 309 -3.62 1.33 3.06
N ARG A 310 -4.03 0.46 2.12
CA ARG A 310 -5.45 0.10 1.98
C ARG A 310 -5.86 -0.89 3.07
N PRO A 311 -7.13 -0.93 3.49
CA PRO A 311 -7.58 -1.83 4.56
C PRO A 311 -7.27 -3.31 4.35
N THR A 312 -7.15 -3.76 3.08
CA THR A 312 -6.86 -5.15 2.73
C THR A 312 -5.36 -5.46 2.58
N SER A 313 -4.49 -4.47 2.79
CA SER A 313 -3.05 -4.63 2.59
C SER A 313 -2.31 -5.15 3.81
N VAL A 314 -1.13 -5.73 3.59
CA VAL A 314 -0.28 -6.30 4.66
C VAL A 314 0.27 -5.22 5.60
N SER A 315 0.51 -4.03 5.07
CA SER A 315 1.02 -2.88 5.81
C SER A 315 -0.06 -2.06 6.52
N PHE A 316 -1.33 -2.44 6.37
CA PHE A 316 -2.43 -1.75 7.05
C PHE A 316 -2.34 -1.93 8.56
N ASN A 317 -2.48 -0.84 9.28
CA ASN A 317 -2.58 -0.81 10.73
C ASN A 317 -3.79 0.07 11.14
N SER A 318 -4.59 -0.39 12.08
CA SER A 318 -5.73 0.37 12.60
C SER A 318 -5.34 1.70 13.26
N GLU A 319 -4.08 1.85 13.71
CA GLU A 319 -3.56 3.13 14.19
C GLU A 319 -3.54 4.20 13.07
N ALA A 320 -3.53 3.76 11.80
CA ALA A 320 -3.61 4.66 10.65
C ALA A 320 -4.95 5.40 10.51
N ASP A 321 -6.00 4.94 11.18
CA ASP A 321 -7.32 5.60 11.16
C ASP A 321 -7.27 7.02 11.78
N ASN A 322 -6.28 7.31 12.61
CA ASN A 322 -6.07 8.63 13.22
C ASN A 322 -5.25 9.59 12.33
N ILE A 323 -4.61 9.11 11.27
CA ILE A 323 -3.77 9.94 10.36
C ILE A 323 -4.53 11.17 9.84
N PRO A 324 -5.80 11.06 9.39
CA PRO A 324 -6.52 12.19 8.83
C PRO A 324 -6.60 13.37 9.79
N SER A 325 -6.93 13.09 11.03
CA SER A 325 -7.05 14.11 12.08
C SER A 325 -5.70 14.77 12.39
N PHE A 326 -4.62 13.99 12.42
CA PHE A 326 -3.28 14.49 12.67
C PHE A 326 -2.78 15.38 11.54
N LEU A 327 -2.93 14.94 10.30
CA LEU A 327 -2.53 15.73 9.13
C LEU A 327 -3.28 17.05 9.05
N SER A 328 -4.58 17.03 9.36
CA SER A 328 -5.40 18.24 9.38
C SER A 328 -4.96 19.24 10.44
N LYS A 329 -4.63 18.76 11.63
CA LYS A 329 -4.31 19.61 12.78
C LYS A 329 -2.90 20.17 12.73
N TYR A 330 -1.92 19.36 12.33
CA TYR A 330 -0.52 19.69 12.49
C TYR A 330 0.22 20.03 11.20
N PHE A 331 -0.29 19.59 10.03
CA PHE A 331 0.37 19.77 8.74
C PHE A 331 -0.49 20.54 7.72
N ALA A 332 -1.41 21.37 8.22
CA ALA A 332 -2.31 22.13 7.35
C ALA A 332 -1.58 23.09 6.40
N ASN A 333 -0.43 23.62 6.80
CA ASN A 333 0.35 24.61 6.05
C ASN A 333 1.57 24.01 5.32
N ASN A 334 1.78 22.70 5.41
CA ASN A 334 2.90 22.03 4.75
C ASN A 334 2.51 21.49 3.37
N ASN A 335 3.51 21.34 2.50
CA ASN A 335 3.38 20.50 1.32
C ASN A 335 3.23 19.04 1.76
N LEU A 336 2.13 18.41 1.38
CA LEU A 336 1.75 17.09 1.86
C LEU A 336 1.41 16.16 0.70
N ILE A 337 1.93 14.93 0.75
CA ILE A 337 1.52 13.84 -0.13
C ILE A 337 1.11 12.64 0.72
N VAL A 338 -0.09 12.10 0.47
CA VAL A 338 -0.49 10.78 0.94
C VAL A 338 -0.34 9.81 -0.22
N LEU A 339 0.53 8.82 -0.04
CA LEU A 339 0.89 7.86 -1.07
C LEU A 339 0.32 6.49 -0.72
N TYR A 340 -0.53 5.96 -1.59
CA TYR A 340 -1.02 4.58 -1.54
C TYR A 340 -0.24 3.74 -2.54
N PRO A 341 0.60 2.79 -2.11
CA PRO A 341 1.35 1.93 -3.00
C PRO A 341 0.46 1.06 -3.90
N GLU A 342 1.01 0.51 -4.97
CA GLU A 342 0.37 -0.58 -5.71
C GLU A 342 0.30 -1.83 -4.82
N GLN A 343 -0.84 -2.52 -4.83
CA GLN A 343 -1.11 -3.65 -3.93
C GLN A 343 -1.65 -4.86 -4.69
N PHE A 344 -1.41 -6.07 -4.15
CA PHE A 344 -2.03 -7.28 -4.67
C PHE A 344 -3.52 -7.33 -4.28
N GLY A 345 -4.33 -7.94 -5.11
CA GLY A 345 -5.56 -8.61 -4.73
C GLY A 345 -6.81 -7.75 -4.57
N THR A 346 -6.80 -6.46 -4.87
CA THR A 346 -8.08 -5.85 -5.24
C THR A 346 -8.40 -6.38 -6.62
N ALA A 347 -9.26 -7.39 -6.69
CA ALA A 347 -9.84 -7.80 -7.94
C ALA A 347 -10.33 -6.52 -8.62
N GLU A 348 -9.90 -6.30 -9.85
CA GLU A 348 -10.66 -5.40 -10.72
C GLU A 348 -12.11 -5.85 -10.56
N PRO A 349 -13.05 -4.96 -10.25
CA PRO A 349 -14.44 -5.36 -10.25
C PRO A 349 -14.71 -5.90 -11.65
N THR A 350 -14.69 -7.23 -11.77
CA THR A 350 -15.14 -7.88 -12.99
C THR A 350 -16.56 -7.37 -13.20
N PRO A 351 -16.88 -6.85 -14.40
CA PRO A 351 -18.23 -6.40 -14.66
C PRO A 351 -19.15 -7.58 -14.38
N VAL A 352 -19.95 -7.45 -13.31
CA VAL A 352 -20.94 -8.46 -12.90
C VAL A 352 -20.33 -9.85 -12.68
N SER A 353 -19.35 -9.98 -11.80
CA SER A 353 -19.23 -11.22 -11.07
C SER A 353 -20.32 -11.17 -10.02
N PHE A 354 -21.25 -12.11 -10.08
CA PHE A 354 -22.14 -12.45 -8.97
C PHE A 354 -21.26 -13.00 -7.83
N MET A 355 -20.50 -12.16 -7.19
CA MET A 355 -19.94 -12.45 -5.88
C MET A 355 -21.12 -12.45 -4.94
N GLU A 356 -21.41 -13.61 -4.40
CA GLU A 356 -22.37 -13.75 -3.32
C GLU A 356 -22.11 -12.69 -2.26
N PRO A 357 -23.14 -11.94 -1.81
CA PRO A 357 -22.98 -10.88 -0.81
C PRO A 357 -22.38 -11.37 0.52
N LEU A 358 -22.32 -12.67 0.74
CA LEU A 358 -21.84 -13.33 1.96
C LEU A 358 -20.32 -13.37 2.12
N SER A 359 -19.53 -13.16 1.06
CA SER A 359 -18.06 -13.24 1.18
C SER A 359 -17.41 -11.93 1.65
N HIS A 360 -18.10 -10.79 1.55
CA HIS A 360 -17.58 -9.50 1.97
C HIS A 360 -17.89 -9.15 3.42
N ASP A 361 -18.95 -9.72 4.01
CA ASP A 361 -19.35 -9.46 5.39
C ASP A 361 -18.69 -10.40 6.41
N MET A 362 -18.15 -11.54 5.99
CA MET A 362 -17.51 -12.49 6.89
C MET A 362 -16.08 -12.13 7.32
N LEU A 363 -15.48 -11.12 6.74
CA LEU A 363 -14.18 -10.55 7.18
C LEU A 363 -14.36 -9.21 7.87
N ASN A 364 -15.44 -9.05 8.61
CA ASN A 364 -15.57 -7.89 9.48
C ASN A 364 -14.44 -7.90 10.53
N HIS A 365 -13.68 -6.82 10.51
CA HIS A 365 -12.51 -6.51 11.35
C HIS A 365 -12.68 -6.81 12.84
N SER A 366 -13.91 -6.97 13.34
CA SER A 366 -14.23 -7.27 14.74
C SER A 366 -13.87 -8.70 15.16
N GLU A 367 -13.90 -9.68 14.26
CA GLU A 367 -13.57 -11.06 14.61
C GLU A 367 -12.06 -11.32 14.62
N ILE A 368 -11.30 -10.67 13.71
CA ILE A 368 -9.83 -10.74 13.71
C ILE A 368 -9.26 -10.06 14.96
N LEU A 369 -9.83 -8.93 15.38
CA LEU A 369 -9.49 -8.25 16.63
C LEU A 369 -9.86 -9.09 17.87
N GLY A 370 -10.91 -9.90 17.77
CA GLY A 370 -11.28 -10.87 18.82
C GLY A 370 -10.23 -11.96 19.01
N LEU A 371 -9.74 -12.53 17.91
CA LEU A 371 -8.69 -13.56 17.93
C LEU A 371 -7.34 -12.99 18.41
N GLU A 372 -6.97 -11.78 17.99
CA GLU A 372 -5.75 -11.13 18.47
C GLU A 372 -5.78 -10.83 19.97
N LYS A 373 -6.94 -10.41 20.50
CA LYS A 373 -7.15 -10.24 21.94
C LYS A 373 -7.02 -11.57 22.70
N ILE A 374 -7.58 -12.66 22.18
CA ILE A 374 -7.47 -14.00 22.77
C ILE A 374 -6.01 -14.47 22.76
N PHE A 375 -5.28 -14.30 21.66
CA PHE A 375 -3.86 -14.63 21.55
C PHE A 375 -3.00 -13.80 22.52
N ARG A 376 -3.23 -12.50 22.64
CA ARG A 376 -2.54 -11.65 23.64
C ARG A 376 -2.84 -12.09 25.09
N GLN A 377 -4.07 -12.48 25.36
CA GLN A 377 -4.43 -13.04 26.69
C GLN A 377 -3.73 -14.37 26.96
N LEU A 378 -3.65 -15.28 25.99
CA LEU A 378 -2.94 -16.54 26.12
C LEU A 378 -1.43 -16.36 26.33
N ILE A 379 -0.81 -15.41 25.64
CA ILE A 379 0.63 -15.08 25.82
C ILE A 379 0.88 -14.48 27.21
N THR A 380 -0.01 -13.63 27.71
CA THR A 380 0.09 -13.05 29.05
C THR A 380 -0.15 -14.10 30.12
N TYR A 381 -1.05 -15.06 29.90
CA TYR A 381 -1.29 -16.18 30.80
C TYR A 381 -0.06 -17.09 30.89
N LYS A 382 0.57 -17.39 29.76
CA LYS A 382 1.82 -18.17 29.68
C LYS A 382 2.98 -17.49 30.42
N LYS A 383 3.13 -16.16 30.28
CA LYS A 383 4.14 -15.38 31.03
C LYS A 383 3.89 -15.42 32.55
N ARG A 384 2.64 -15.31 33.00
CA ARG A 384 2.28 -15.41 34.41
C ARG A 384 2.51 -16.81 34.96
N TRP A 385 2.24 -17.85 34.16
CA TRP A 385 2.44 -19.26 34.58
C TRP A 385 3.92 -19.60 34.70
N THR A 386 4.76 -19.16 33.75
CA THR A 386 6.21 -19.37 33.82
C THR A 386 6.87 -18.57 34.96
N HIS A 387 6.37 -17.39 35.30
CA HIS A 387 6.85 -16.62 36.47
C HIS A 387 6.44 -17.27 37.80
N ARG A 388 5.25 -17.88 37.85
CA ARG A 388 4.76 -18.56 39.05
C ARG A 388 5.53 -19.85 39.32
N ASN A 389 5.91 -20.59 38.26
CA ASN A 389 6.72 -21.80 38.39
C ASN A 389 8.22 -21.51 38.71
N ARG A 390 8.76 -20.37 38.24
CA ARG A 390 10.10 -19.94 38.67
C ARG A 390 10.17 -19.56 40.15
N LYS A 391 9.14 -18.92 40.70
CA LYS A 391 9.08 -18.59 42.13
C LYS A 391 8.90 -19.83 43.00
N LYS A 392 8.25 -20.91 42.54
CA LYS A 392 8.14 -22.19 43.26
C LYS A 392 9.45 -23.00 43.26
N LYS A 393 10.36 -22.80 42.32
CA LYS A 393 11.68 -23.47 42.27
C LYS A 393 12.77 -22.76 43.06
N ILE A 394 12.56 -21.54 43.56
CA ILE A 394 13.51 -20.78 44.37
C ILE A 394 13.21 -20.94 45.87
N ASN A 395 12.05 -21.49 46.25
CA ASN A 395 11.63 -21.69 47.63
C ASN A 395 11.55 -23.20 48.01
N LEU A 396 12.29 -24.06 47.33
CA LEU A 396 12.64 -25.44 47.66
C LEU A 396 14.18 -25.54 47.64
#